data_62b0b98bffdf62070c335a5ef842acbe
#
_entry.id   62b0b98bffdf62070c335a5ef842acbe
#
_cell.length_a   1.000
_cell.length_b   1.000
_cell.length_c   1.000
_cell.angle_alpha   90.00
_cell.angle_beta   90.00
_cell.angle_gamma   90.00
#
_symmetry.space_group_name_H-M   'P 1'
#
loop_
_entity.id
_entity.type
_entity.pdbx_description
1 polymer ?
#
loop_
_entity_poly.entity_id
_entity_poly.type
_entity_poly.pdbx_seq_one_letter_code
_entity_poly.pdbx_strand_id
1 'polypeptide(L)'
;MRSFSALVFLLLAASVLAADDSNSTPPAPPKAAEKPVIDIFHGTKVLDNYRWLEDGNSPETQKWVEQEMAYTRGILDRLAGRDAIHKRLTELLSIGSISAPILAGHHYFYTRREGMQNQPVLYVRDSLNGPDRVLVDANALSADGTIALDWYYPSETGKYVAYGTSPSGSEMSTLHIIETKTGRILPDTIERTRAASIAWKLDNSGFYYTRYPKKGEVPAGQEMYNRHVYYHELTNDPEDHPEDSDPLIFGQGRDPEDWPGVSLSNDGRWLLITVEQGWTKTELFVMDAKANTPPTRITTGKNFRYNGEIYNGKIFITTNEDAPRYRVLVAEAGNYERESWKELIPQSDAVMQGAAVWGGKLFAEYEQNASSQLKLFDLEGKALGDVALPAIGTVYGSGGRWDRDEIFYAFQSYMFAPSIYRYDLKTGETSLWTKVDAPSIDPAAYEVHQEWFQSKDGTR
;
A
#
# COMPACT_ATOMS: atom_id res chain seq x y z
N MET A 1 -22.06 59.02 -72.91
CA MET A 1 -20.62 59.38 -72.85
C MET A 1 -20.00 58.71 -71.70
N ARG A 2 -18.91 57.99 -71.97
CA ARG A 2 -17.95 57.36 -71.09
C ARG A 2 -18.37 56.08 -70.31
N SER A 3 -17.96 55.00 -70.95
CA SER A 3 -17.80 53.63 -70.41
C SER A 3 -16.78 53.59 -69.28
N PHE A 4 -17.04 52.80 -68.28
CA PHE A 4 -16.02 52.27 -67.33
C PHE A 4 -16.16 50.75 -67.29
N SER A 5 -15.20 50.08 -67.92
CA SER A 5 -15.00 48.65 -67.83
C SER A 5 -14.49 48.30 -66.45
N ALA A 6 -15.21 47.45 -65.68
CA ALA A 6 -14.72 46.84 -64.45
C ALA A 6 -14.12 45.47 -64.75
N LEU A 7 -12.84 45.35 -64.60
CA LEU A 7 -12.07 44.11 -64.71
C LEU A 7 -12.30 43.27 -63.40
N VAL A 8 -13.00 42.17 -63.60
CA VAL A 8 -13.20 41.21 -62.49
C VAL A 8 -11.99 40.26 -62.48
N PHE A 9 -11.15 40.37 -61.44
CA PHE A 9 -10.13 39.38 -61.11
C PHE A 9 -10.78 38.19 -60.37
N LEU A 10 -10.87 37.06 -61.06
CA LEU A 10 -11.22 35.77 -60.48
C LEU A 10 -9.96 35.25 -59.79
N LEU A 11 -9.89 35.38 -58.46
CA LEU A 11 -8.96 34.66 -57.61
C LEU A 11 -9.49 33.24 -57.44
N LEU A 12 -8.94 32.26 -58.18
CA LEU A 12 -9.05 30.85 -57.85
C LEU A 12 -8.25 30.58 -56.54
N ALA A 13 -8.92 30.52 -55.41
CA ALA A 13 -8.38 29.93 -54.21
C ALA A 13 -8.34 28.40 -54.43
N ALA A 14 -7.19 27.87 -54.78
CA ALA A 14 -6.93 26.43 -54.70
C ALA A 14 -6.91 26.05 -53.23
N SER A 15 -8.02 25.56 -52.70
CA SER A 15 -8.06 24.85 -51.43
C SER A 15 -7.27 23.56 -51.61
N VAL A 16 -6.05 23.55 -51.14
CA VAL A 16 -5.33 22.31 -50.92
C VAL A 16 -6.09 21.61 -49.77
N LEU A 17 -7.00 20.73 -50.12
CA LEU A 17 -7.49 19.70 -49.22
C LEU A 17 -6.27 18.84 -48.88
N ALA A 18 -5.65 19.10 -47.73
CA ALA A 18 -4.80 18.13 -47.10
C ALA A 18 -5.69 16.89 -46.89
N ALA A 19 -5.49 15.88 -47.73
CA ALA A 19 -6.10 14.58 -47.51
C ALA A 19 -5.61 14.12 -46.15
N ASP A 20 -6.56 14.05 -45.21
CA ASP A 20 -6.34 13.46 -43.89
C ASP A 20 -6.10 11.97 -44.16
N ASP A 21 -4.85 11.54 -44.07
CA ASP A 21 -4.41 10.15 -44.24
C ASP A 21 -4.91 9.22 -43.11
N SER A 22 -5.96 9.67 -42.40
CA SER A 22 -6.57 8.97 -41.26
C SER A 22 -7.33 7.68 -41.63
N ASN A 23 -7.34 7.28 -42.90
CA ASN A 23 -8.10 6.11 -43.39
C ASN A 23 -7.22 4.94 -43.85
N SER A 24 -5.91 4.94 -43.56
CA SER A 24 -5.08 3.76 -43.79
C SER A 24 -5.34 2.75 -42.68
N THR A 25 -5.88 1.59 -43.02
CA THR A 25 -5.97 0.45 -42.10
C THR A 25 -4.60 0.24 -41.42
N PRO A 26 -4.53 0.23 -40.11
CA PRO A 26 -3.26 -0.02 -39.42
C PRO A 26 -2.60 -1.30 -39.94
N PRO A 27 -1.28 -1.35 -40.06
CA PRO A 27 -0.59 -2.59 -40.43
C PRO A 27 -0.99 -3.71 -39.47
N ALA A 28 -0.94 -4.95 -39.93
CA ALA A 28 -1.21 -6.08 -39.02
C ALA A 28 -0.13 -6.17 -37.93
N PRO A 29 -0.50 -6.54 -36.68
CA PRO A 29 0.47 -6.72 -35.64
C PRO A 29 1.46 -7.84 -35.94
N PRO A 30 2.68 -7.83 -35.42
CA PRO A 30 3.61 -8.94 -35.49
C PRO A 30 2.97 -10.23 -34.99
N LYS A 31 3.25 -11.35 -35.66
CA LYS A 31 2.74 -12.66 -35.23
C LYS A 31 3.77 -13.35 -34.36
N ALA A 32 3.38 -13.78 -33.18
CA ALA A 32 4.19 -14.68 -32.35
C ALA A 32 4.28 -16.06 -33.03
N ALA A 33 5.48 -16.67 -32.99
CA ALA A 33 5.67 -18.02 -33.48
C ALA A 33 4.96 -19.02 -32.59
N GLU A 34 4.20 -19.94 -33.19
CA GLU A 34 3.58 -21.03 -32.43
C GLU A 34 4.61 -22.13 -32.16
N LYS A 35 4.83 -22.43 -30.89
CA LYS A 35 5.72 -23.48 -30.39
C LYS A 35 4.96 -24.34 -29.36
N PRO A 36 4.17 -25.32 -29.84
CA PRO A 36 3.24 -26.04 -28.99
C PRO A 36 3.96 -26.83 -27.89
N VAL A 37 3.55 -26.60 -26.64
CA VAL A 37 3.88 -27.39 -25.45
C VAL A 37 2.59 -27.96 -24.91
N ILE A 38 2.60 -29.24 -24.46
CA ILE A 38 1.42 -29.88 -23.92
C ILE A 38 1.68 -30.23 -22.46
N ASP A 39 0.85 -29.69 -21.57
CA ASP A 39 0.77 -30.07 -20.16
C ASP A 39 -0.43 -30.97 -19.92
N ILE A 40 -0.37 -31.74 -18.83
CA ILE A 40 -1.49 -32.59 -18.42
C ILE A 40 -1.89 -32.15 -17.01
N PHE A 41 -3.06 -31.51 -16.87
CA PHE A 41 -3.66 -31.13 -15.61
C PHE A 41 -4.87 -32.04 -15.30
N HIS A 42 -4.83 -32.77 -14.20
CA HIS A 42 -5.90 -33.70 -13.79
C HIS A 42 -6.36 -34.65 -14.91
N GLY A 43 -5.41 -35.14 -15.73
CA GLY A 43 -5.70 -36.01 -16.87
C GLY A 43 -6.15 -35.28 -18.15
N THR A 44 -6.32 -33.96 -18.14
CA THR A 44 -6.70 -33.17 -19.30
C THR A 44 -5.45 -32.58 -19.96
N LYS A 45 -5.34 -32.78 -21.28
CA LYS A 45 -4.27 -32.16 -22.07
C LYS A 45 -4.59 -30.67 -22.31
N VAL A 46 -3.66 -29.79 -21.97
CA VAL A 46 -3.72 -28.36 -22.24
C VAL A 46 -2.58 -28.00 -23.19
N LEU A 47 -2.94 -27.42 -24.33
CA LEU A 47 -1.99 -26.97 -25.36
C LEU A 47 -1.66 -25.50 -25.11
N ASP A 48 -0.37 -25.19 -24.98
CA ASP A 48 0.17 -23.83 -24.95
C ASP A 48 1.10 -23.61 -26.13
N ASN A 49 0.71 -22.72 -27.03
CA ASN A 49 1.49 -22.41 -28.22
C ASN A 49 2.56 -21.34 -27.97
N TYR A 50 2.51 -20.66 -26.82
CA TYR A 50 3.28 -19.43 -26.60
C TYR A 50 4.10 -19.44 -25.30
N ARG A 51 4.33 -20.61 -24.70
CA ARG A 51 5.14 -20.79 -23.49
C ARG A 51 6.53 -20.15 -23.57
N TRP A 52 7.11 -20.09 -24.77
CA TRP A 52 8.40 -19.47 -24.99
C TRP A 52 8.45 -17.96 -24.67
N LEU A 53 7.30 -17.27 -24.64
CA LEU A 53 7.17 -15.87 -24.26
C LEU A 53 7.33 -15.64 -22.75
N GLU A 54 7.21 -16.69 -21.92
CA GLU A 54 7.38 -16.60 -20.48
C GLU A 54 8.84 -16.32 -20.07
N ASP A 55 9.82 -16.74 -20.90
CA ASP A 55 11.21 -16.37 -20.70
C ASP A 55 11.51 -14.98 -21.28
N GLY A 56 11.26 -13.95 -20.46
CA GLY A 56 11.50 -12.54 -20.82
C GLY A 56 12.97 -12.21 -21.11
N ASN A 57 13.91 -13.06 -20.70
CA ASN A 57 15.36 -12.86 -20.91
C ASN A 57 15.84 -13.54 -22.19
N SER A 58 15.05 -14.38 -22.82
CA SER A 58 15.46 -15.01 -24.06
C SER A 58 15.60 -13.97 -25.19
N PRO A 59 16.64 -14.07 -26.04
CA PRO A 59 16.83 -13.16 -27.17
C PRO A 59 15.64 -13.16 -28.15
N GLU A 60 14.93 -14.29 -28.25
CA GLU A 60 13.77 -14.42 -29.12
C GLU A 60 12.56 -13.64 -28.59
N THR A 61 12.29 -13.75 -27.30
CA THR A 61 11.23 -12.98 -26.62
C THR A 61 11.53 -11.49 -26.69
N GLN A 62 12.77 -11.07 -26.41
CA GLN A 62 13.16 -9.67 -26.51
C GLN A 62 12.98 -9.12 -27.93
N LYS A 63 13.38 -9.87 -28.94
CA LYS A 63 13.17 -9.46 -30.35
C LYS A 63 11.69 -9.32 -30.68
N TRP A 64 10.83 -10.22 -30.22
CA TRP A 64 9.40 -10.13 -30.41
C TRP A 64 8.81 -8.90 -29.71
N VAL A 65 9.20 -8.63 -28.47
CA VAL A 65 8.82 -7.43 -27.72
C VAL A 65 9.23 -6.15 -28.45
N GLU A 66 10.45 -6.08 -29.01
CA GLU A 66 10.91 -4.94 -29.80
C GLU A 66 10.01 -4.71 -31.04
N GLN A 67 9.60 -5.78 -31.71
CA GLN A 67 8.70 -5.69 -32.87
C GLN A 67 7.30 -5.19 -32.48
N GLU A 68 6.74 -5.72 -31.38
CA GLU A 68 5.45 -5.26 -30.85
C GLU A 68 5.51 -3.81 -30.37
N MET A 69 6.59 -3.40 -29.73
CA MET A 69 6.81 -2.00 -29.34
C MET A 69 6.88 -1.08 -30.54
N ALA A 70 7.64 -1.46 -31.57
CA ALA A 70 7.73 -0.66 -32.82
C ALA A 70 6.38 -0.53 -33.50
N TYR A 71 5.61 -1.62 -33.60
CA TYR A 71 4.26 -1.63 -34.15
C TYR A 71 3.33 -0.71 -33.33
N THR A 72 3.28 -0.89 -32.02
CA THR A 72 2.42 -0.11 -31.10
C THR A 72 2.74 1.38 -31.19
N ARG A 73 4.02 1.75 -31.10
CA ARG A 73 4.47 3.15 -31.21
C ARG A 73 4.16 3.73 -32.58
N GLY A 74 4.33 2.93 -33.65
CA GLY A 74 3.97 3.32 -35.00
C GLY A 74 2.50 3.73 -35.18
N ILE A 75 1.60 3.24 -34.32
CA ILE A 75 0.18 3.62 -34.29
C ILE A 75 -0.06 4.74 -33.30
N LEU A 76 0.29 4.52 -32.00
CA LEU A 76 -0.07 5.41 -30.90
C LEU A 76 0.55 6.81 -31.08
N ASP A 77 1.78 6.90 -31.56
CA ASP A 77 2.48 8.18 -31.67
C ASP A 77 1.91 9.09 -32.78
N ARG A 78 1.05 8.53 -33.64
CA ARG A 78 0.36 9.29 -34.72
C ARG A 78 -1.09 9.64 -34.40
N LEU A 79 -1.63 9.19 -33.24
CA LEU A 79 -3.01 9.48 -32.90
C LEU A 79 -3.24 10.98 -32.67
N ALA A 80 -4.28 11.51 -33.34
CA ALA A 80 -4.69 12.88 -33.14
C ALA A 80 -5.05 13.13 -31.64
N GLY A 81 -4.58 14.25 -31.09
CA GLY A 81 -4.84 14.61 -29.71
C GLY A 81 -3.91 13.98 -28.67
N ARG A 82 -3.07 13.01 -29.04
CA ARG A 82 -2.12 12.36 -28.10
C ARG A 82 -1.25 13.37 -27.36
N ASP A 83 -0.67 14.33 -28.07
CA ASP A 83 0.23 15.32 -27.46
C ASP A 83 -0.50 16.24 -26.48
N ALA A 84 -1.75 16.63 -26.78
CA ALA A 84 -2.58 17.42 -25.88
C ALA A 84 -2.93 16.63 -24.61
N ILE A 85 -3.29 15.36 -24.74
CA ILE A 85 -3.54 14.46 -23.61
C ILE A 85 -2.26 14.26 -22.79
N HIS A 86 -1.13 13.98 -23.45
CA HIS A 86 0.16 13.80 -22.77
C HIS A 86 0.55 15.04 -21.97
N LYS A 87 0.44 16.23 -22.59
CA LYS A 87 0.70 17.51 -21.91
C LYS A 87 -0.18 17.67 -20.67
N ARG A 88 -1.50 17.42 -20.81
CA ARG A 88 -2.44 17.56 -19.69
C ARG A 88 -2.19 16.54 -18.58
N LEU A 89 -1.89 15.28 -18.91
CA LEU A 89 -1.52 14.27 -17.94
C LEU A 89 -0.21 14.61 -17.24
N THR A 90 0.78 15.14 -17.95
CA THR A 90 2.03 15.59 -17.34
C THR A 90 1.78 16.69 -16.30
N GLU A 91 0.95 17.69 -16.63
CA GLU A 91 0.56 18.74 -15.68
C GLU A 91 -0.13 18.14 -14.42
N LEU A 92 -1.06 17.22 -14.59
CA LEU A 92 -1.80 16.61 -13.48
C LEU A 92 -0.94 15.66 -12.64
N LEU A 93 -0.10 14.84 -13.27
CA LEU A 93 0.75 13.86 -12.58
C LEU A 93 1.95 14.51 -11.89
N SER A 94 2.34 15.72 -12.31
CA SER A 94 3.40 16.49 -11.64
C SER A 94 2.95 17.15 -10.32
N ILE A 95 1.68 17.03 -9.95
CA ILE A 95 1.14 17.53 -8.68
C ILE A 95 1.87 16.91 -7.47
N GLY A 96 2.34 15.67 -7.60
CA GLY A 96 3.02 14.97 -6.52
C GLY A 96 2.09 14.16 -5.61
N SER A 97 2.63 13.70 -4.49
CA SER A 97 1.87 12.96 -3.47
C SER A 97 2.53 13.10 -2.09
N ILE A 98 1.73 12.91 -1.03
CA ILE A 98 2.21 12.89 0.35
C ILE A 98 1.39 11.87 1.14
N SER A 99 2.05 11.11 2.04
CA SER A 99 1.38 10.17 2.94
C SER A 99 1.10 10.78 4.30
N ALA A 100 0.13 10.23 5.03
CA ALA A 100 0.01 10.46 6.47
C ALA A 100 1.28 9.97 7.18
N PRO A 101 1.74 10.65 8.25
CA PRO A 101 2.94 10.24 8.95
C PRO A 101 2.72 9.00 9.81
N ILE A 102 3.73 8.13 9.85
CA ILE A 102 3.89 7.11 10.89
C ILE A 102 4.58 7.78 12.07
N LEU A 103 3.98 7.67 13.26
CA LEU A 103 4.51 8.21 14.50
C LEU A 103 5.39 7.18 15.21
N ALA A 104 6.63 7.54 15.53
CA ALA A 104 7.51 6.69 16.33
C ALA A 104 8.42 7.53 17.22
N GLY A 105 8.41 7.26 18.53
CA GLY A 105 9.00 8.15 19.52
C GLY A 105 8.38 9.55 19.42
N HIS A 106 9.20 10.58 19.16
CA HIS A 106 8.74 11.94 18.91
C HIS A 106 8.75 12.32 17.43
N HIS A 107 9.17 11.41 16.55
CA HIS A 107 9.33 11.66 15.13
C HIS A 107 8.05 11.42 14.32
N TYR A 108 8.00 12.03 13.13
CA TYR A 108 6.97 11.92 12.11
C TYR A 108 7.65 11.45 10.82
N PHE A 109 7.40 10.21 10.40
CA PHE A 109 7.95 9.60 9.20
C PHE A 109 6.89 9.57 8.10
N TYR A 110 7.19 10.10 6.92
CA TYR A 110 6.24 10.12 5.81
C TYR A 110 6.95 10.17 4.47
N THR A 111 6.25 9.72 3.44
CA THR A 111 6.75 9.81 2.07
C THR A 111 6.16 11.03 1.37
N ARG A 112 6.96 11.67 0.53
CA ARG A 112 6.54 12.73 -0.36
C ARG A 112 7.21 12.57 -1.71
N ARG A 113 6.43 12.72 -2.79
CA ARG A 113 6.91 12.79 -4.16
C ARG A 113 6.61 14.17 -4.72
N GLU A 114 7.58 14.85 -5.27
CA GLU A 114 7.44 16.18 -5.85
C GLU A 114 7.65 16.13 -7.36
N GLY A 115 6.81 16.89 -8.08
CA GLY A 115 6.94 17.05 -9.53
C GLY A 115 7.04 15.72 -10.27
N MET A 116 8.08 15.60 -11.08
CA MET A 116 8.35 14.44 -11.94
C MET A 116 9.31 13.42 -11.33
N GLN A 117 9.53 13.43 -10.02
CA GLN A 117 10.31 12.39 -9.36
C GLN A 117 9.70 11.01 -9.67
N ASN A 118 10.54 10.03 -10.00
CA ASN A 118 10.09 8.67 -10.28
C ASN A 118 9.59 7.98 -9.01
N GLN A 119 10.28 8.20 -7.88
CA GLN A 119 10.03 7.54 -6.60
C GLN A 119 9.69 8.56 -5.51
N PRO A 120 8.84 8.19 -4.54
CA PRO A 120 8.67 8.98 -3.34
C PRO A 120 9.94 8.96 -2.49
N VAL A 121 10.19 10.05 -1.79
CA VAL A 121 11.29 10.21 -0.84
C VAL A 121 10.76 10.05 0.57
N LEU A 122 11.46 9.29 1.43
CA LEU A 122 11.14 9.17 2.84
C LEU A 122 11.74 10.33 3.61
N TYR A 123 10.87 11.07 4.30
CA TYR A 123 11.21 12.19 5.17
C TYR A 123 10.98 11.85 6.64
N VAL A 124 11.67 12.58 7.49
CA VAL A 124 11.43 12.62 8.93
C VAL A 124 11.40 14.04 9.43
N ARG A 125 10.48 14.31 10.37
CA ARG A 125 10.47 15.52 11.20
C ARG A 125 10.66 15.14 12.66
N ASP A 126 11.41 15.93 13.39
CA ASP A 126 11.67 15.74 14.83
C ASP A 126 10.57 16.38 15.71
N SER A 127 9.69 17.17 15.13
CA SER A 127 8.52 17.78 15.79
C SER A 127 7.43 18.10 14.76
N LEU A 128 6.20 18.33 15.23
CA LEU A 128 5.03 18.62 14.38
C LEU A 128 5.27 19.69 13.33
N ASN A 129 5.92 20.78 13.71
CA ASN A 129 6.23 21.92 12.85
C ASN A 129 7.72 22.04 12.54
N GLY A 130 8.50 20.96 12.77
CA GLY A 130 9.93 20.95 12.48
C GLY A 130 10.23 20.93 10.98
N PRO A 131 11.48 21.17 10.60
CA PRO A 131 11.91 21.08 9.21
C PRO A 131 11.89 19.64 8.74
N ASP A 132 11.64 19.46 7.45
CA ASP A 132 11.77 18.18 6.77
C ASP A 132 13.24 17.80 6.63
N ARG A 133 13.56 16.56 6.93
CA ARG A 133 14.87 15.97 6.67
C ARG A 133 14.69 14.71 5.82
N VAL A 134 15.39 14.64 4.70
CA VAL A 134 15.43 13.43 3.87
C VAL A 134 16.10 12.32 4.67
N LEU A 135 15.46 11.16 4.71
CA LEU A 135 16.01 9.96 5.34
C LEU A 135 16.43 8.93 4.28
N VAL A 136 15.55 8.63 3.31
CA VAL A 136 15.86 7.75 2.19
C VAL A 136 15.34 8.37 0.89
N ASP A 137 16.21 8.54 -0.09
CA ASP A 137 15.86 8.99 -1.44
C ASP A 137 16.20 7.88 -2.46
N ALA A 138 15.19 7.12 -2.87
CA ALA A 138 15.35 6.05 -3.84
C ALA A 138 15.75 6.58 -5.23
N ASN A 139 15.43 7.85 -5.57
CA ASN A 139 15.84 8.45 -6.85
C ASN A 139 17.37 8.65 -6.93
N ALA A 140 18.05 8.73 -5.80
CA ALA A 140 19.52 8.85 -5.74
C ALA A 140 20.24 7.48 -5.80
N LEU A 141 19.50 6.36 -5.65
CA LEU A 141 20.08 5.02 -5.63
C LEU A 141 20.33 4.43 -7.03
N SER A 142 19.66 4.95 -8.06
CA SER A 142 19.88 4.55 -9.44
C SER A 142 19.77 5.73 -10.40
N ALA A 143 20.65 5.78 -11.42
CA ALA A 143 20.69 6.87 -12.40
C ALA A 143 19.43 6.92 -13.29
N ASP A 144 18.77 5.80 -13.47
CA ASP A 144 17.53 5.64 -14.28
C ASP A 144 16.25 5.70 -13.44
N GLY A 145 16.36 5.83 -12.11
CA GLY A 145 15.23 5.92 -11.19
C GLY A 145 14.39 4.66 -11.10
N THR A 146 14.97 3.48 -11.41
CA THR A 146 14.28 2.19 -11.40
C THR A 146 14.29 1.49 -10.04
N ILE A 147 15.03 2.00 -9.05
CA ILE A 147 14.97 1.47 -7.68
C ILE A 147 13.80 2.11 -6.95
N ALA A 148 12.88 1.28 -6.46
CA ALA A 148 11.73 1.70 -5.68
C ALA A 148 11.99 1.60 -4.17
N LEU A 149 11.38 2.51 -3.38
CA LEU A 149 11.17 2.35 -1.95
C LEU A 149 9.81 1.67 -1.77
N ASP A 150 9.83 0.38 -1.41
CA ASP A 150 8.61 -0.44 -1.38
C ASP A 150 7.84 -0.29 -0.07
N TRP A 151 8.55 -0.21 1.06
CA TRP A 151 7.97 -0.11 2.39
C TRP A 151 8.99 0.42 3.40
N TYR A 152 8.52 0.91 4.55
CA TYR A 152 9.35 1.33 5.68
C TYR A 152 8.62 1.16 7.01
N TYR A 153 9.36 0.79 8.06
CA TYR A 153 8.89 0.56 9.42
C TYR A 153 9.83 1.19 10.43
N PRO A 154 9.48 2.34 11.00
CA PRO A 154 10.25 2.92 12.10
C PRO A 154 10.21 2.02 13.33
N SER A 155 11.31 1.95 14.08
CA SER A 155 11.31 1.33 15.41
C SER A 155 10.44 2.14 16.38
N GLU A 156 9.94 1.51 17.45
CA GLU A 156 9.03 2.13 18.41
C GLU A 156 9.56 3.44 19.03
N THR A 157 10.87 3.52 19.22
CA THR A 157 11.54 4.74 19.72
C THR A 157 11.82 5.77 18.63
N GLY A 158 11.64 5.41 17.36
CA GLY A 158 12.05 6.20 16.21
C GLY A 158 13.56 6.23 15.96
N LYS A 159 14.35 5.42 16.70
CA LYS A 159 15.82 5.40 16.56
C LYS A 159 16.28 4.87 15.23
N TYR A 160 15.64 3.80 14.74
CA TYR A 160 15.95 3.15 13.48
C TYR A 160 14.72 3.09 12.57
N VAL A 161 14.96 2.94 11.28
CA VAL A 161 13.94 2.60 10.29
C VAL A 161 14.43 1.42 9.48
N ALA A 162 13.65 0.31 9.47
CA ALA A 162 13.80 -0.73 8.47
C ALA A 162 13.06 -0.29 7.20
N TYR A 163 13.69 -0.42 6.04
CA TYR A 163 13.08 -0.08 4.76
C TYR A 163 13.49 -1.06 3.68
N GLY A 164 12.61 -1.30 2.73
CA GLY A 164 12.82 -2.20 1.61
C GLY A 164 12.95 -1.46 0.30
N THR A 165 13.95 -1.87 -0.51
CA THR A 165 14.13 -1.36 -1.87
C THR A 165 14.16 -2.51 -2.86
N SER A 166 13.56 -2.31 -4.04
CA SER A 166 13.60 -3.30 -5.13
C SER A 166 13.94 -2.65 -6.47
N PRO A 167 14.65 -3.38 -7.36
CA PRO A 167 14.98 -2.87 -8.68
C PRO A 167 13.85 -3.18 -9.68
N SER A 168 13.65 -2.26 -10.64
CA SER A 168 12.90 -2.47 -11.88
C SER A 168 11.48 -3.03 -11.70
N GLY A 169 10.81 -2.68 -10.59
CA GLY A 169 9.44 -3.14 -10.32
C GLY A 169 9.32 -4.62 -9.94
N SER A 170 10.43 -5.27 -9.55
CA SER A 170 10.42 -6.68 -9.12
C SER A 170 9.62 -6.91 -7.84
N GLU A 171 9.43 -5.87 -7.02
CA GLU A 171 8.85 -5.91 -5.67
C GLU A 171 9.58 -6.87 -4.71
N MET A 172 10.61 -7.58 -5.18
CA MET A 172 11.43 -8.44 -4.33
C MET A 172 12.45 -7.59 -3.59
N SER A 173 11.99 -7.03 -2.47
CA SER A 173 12.75 -6.05 -1.71
C SER A 173 13.94 -6.68 -0.99
N THR A 174 15.01 -5.90 -0.91
CA THR A 174 16.08 -6.06 0.07
C THR A 174 15.83 -5.09 1.21
N LEU A 175 15.81 -5.62 2.44
CA LEU A 175 15.68 -4.85 3.67
C LEU A 175 17.02 -4.21 4.02
N HIS A 176 16.97 -2.96 4.41
CA HIS A 176 18.06 -2.17 4.96
C HIS A 176 17.62 -1.48 6.24
N ILE A 177 18.55 -1.08 7.09
CA ILE A 177 18.27 -0.37 8.33
C ILE A 177 19.05 0.95 8.34
N ILE A 178 18.36 2.04 8.64
CA ILE A 178 18.96 3.37 8.75
C ILE A 178 18.74 3.95 10.14
N GLU A 179 19.79 4.53 10.71
CA GLU A 179 19.71 5.28 11.95
C GLU A 179 19.10 6.66 11.71
N THR A 180 17.96 6.94 12.31
CA THR A 180 17.17 8.15 12.06
C THR A 180 17.96 9.43 12.28
N LYS A 181 18.74 9.52 13.37
CA LYS A 181 19.44 10.75 13.74
C LYS A 181 20.58 11.09 12.79
N THR A 182 21.37 10.13 12.38
CA THR A 182 22.60 10.33 11.62
C THR A 182 22.46 10.09 10.12
N GLY A 183 21.43 9.33 9.70
CA GLY A 183 21.29 8.84 8.33
C GLY A 183 22.28 7.71 7.99
N ARG A 184 22.97 7.14 8.98
CA ARG A 184 23.89 6.02 8.77
C ARG A 184 23.11 4.74 8.50
N ILE A 185 23.40 4.08 7.40
CA ILE A 185 22.89 2.74 7.09
C ILE A 185 23.69 1.74 7.91
N LEU A 186 22.99 0.83 8.62
CA LEU A 186 23.61 -0.27 9.34
C LEU A 186 24.08 -1.36 8.36
N PRO A 187 24.99 -2.24 8.79
CA PRO A 187 25.47 -3.32 7.92
C PRO A 187 24.42 -4.40 7.65
N ASP A 188 23.42 -4.51 8.53
CA ASP A 188 22.35 -5.50 8.42
C ASP A 188 21.59 -5.35 7.10
N THR A 189 21.57 -6.42 6.30
CA THR A 189 20.89 -6.47 4.99
C THR A 189 20.23 -7.83 4.83
N ILE A 190 18.92 -7.82 4.50
CA ILE A 190 18.12 -9.03 4.38
C ILE A 190 17.42 -9.04 3.02
N GLU A 191 17.68 -10.04 2.21
CA GLU A 191 17.04 -10.25 0.91
C GLU A 191 15.65 -10.92 1.05
N ARG A 192 14.90 -10.96 -0.05
CA ARG A 192 13.63 -11.69 -0.18
C ARG A 192 12.53 -11.20 0.77
N THR A 193 12.52 -9.91 1.05
CA THR A 193 11.58 -9.25 1.97
C THR A 193 10.44 -8.55 1.23
N ARG A 194 9.91 -9.15 0.14
CA ARG A 194 8.78 -8.63 -0.61
C ARG A 194 7.60 -8.38 0.32
N ALA A 195 7.06 -7.14 0.30
CA ALA A 195 5.93 -6.72 1.14
C ALA A 195 6.09 -7.15 2.61
N ALA A 196 7.30 -6.98 3.18
CA ALA A 196 7.61 -7.44 4.53
C ALA A 196 6.68 -6.83 5.58
N SER A 197 6.44 -7.60 6.64
CA SER A 197 5.86 -7.12 7.89
C SER A 197 6.95 -7.13 8.95
N ILE A 198 7.08 -6.05 9.71
CA ILE A 198 8.16 -5.84 10.69
C ILE A 198 7.54 -5.48 12.04
N ALA A 199 7.99 -6.14 13.10
CA ALA A 199 7.63 -5.81 14.48
C ALA A 199 8.90 -5.64 15.32
N TRP A 200 9.26 -4.39 15.59
CA TRP A 200 10.46 -4.03 16.35
C TRP A 200 10.33 -4.36 17.82
N LYS A 201 11.39 -4.89 18.44
CA LYS A 201 11.50 -4.90 19.89
C LYS A 201 11.62 -3.49 20.46
N LEU A 202 11.04 -3.26 21.61
CA LEU A 202 11.00 -1.92 22.25
C LEU A 202 12.39 -1.38 22.59
N ASP A 203 13.36 -2.26 22.87
CA ASP A 203 14.75 -1.92 23.16
C ASP A 203 15.60 -1.67 21.92
N ASN A 204 15.02 -1.80 20.72
CA ASN A 204 15.68 -1.73 19.42
C ASN A 204 16.80 -2.78 19.22
N SER A 205 16.81 -3.87 19.98
CA SER A 205 17.84 -4.93 19.83
C SER A 205 17.63 -5.81 18.60
N GLY A 206 16.44 -5.79 18.01
CA GLY A 206 16.07 -6.60 16.85
C GLY A 206 14.61 -6.46 16.51
N PHE A 207 14.13 -7.28 15.59
CA PHE A 207 12.75 -7.28 15.12
C PHE A 207 12.31 -8.64 14.61
N TYR A 208 11.01 -8.93 14.72
CA TYR A 208 10.37 -10.00 13.98
C TYR A 208 10.02 -9.51 12.58
N TYR A 209 10.19 -10.38 11.58
CA TYR A 209 9.96 -10.00 10.19
C TYR A 209 9.54 -11.17 9.33
N THR A 210 9.02 -10.87 8.15
CA THR A 210 8.62 -11.89 7.18
C THR A 210 9.54 -11.89 5.96
N ARG A 211 9.88 -13.11 5.50
CA ARG A 211 10.72 -13.31 4.33
C ARG A 211 10.31 -14.55 3.54
N TYR A 212 10.63 -14.56 2.26
CA TYR A 212 10.46 -15.68 1.35
C TYR A 212 11.67 -16.61 1.36
N PRO A 213 11.51 -17.89 0.92
CA PRO A 213 12.61 -18.86 0.87
C PRO A 213 13.65 -18.49 -0.19
N LYS A 214 14.84 -19.07 -0.08
CA LYS A 214 15.84 -19.02 -1.12
C LYS A 214 15.49 -19.98 -2.27
N LYS A 215 16.03 -19.67 -3.45
CA LYS A 215 15.99 -20.59 -4.58
C LYS A 215 16.65 -21.92 -4.20
N GLY A 216 15.92 -23.03 -4.38
CA GLY A 216 16.38 -24.37 -4.04
C GLY A 216 15.97 -24.84 -2.63
N GLU A 217 15.45 -23.99 -1.74
CA GLU A 217 14.87 -24.39 -0.46
C GLU A 217 13.44 -24.94 -0.63
N VAL A 218 12.79 -24.56 -1.72
CA VAL A 218 11.45 -25.01 -2.12
C VAL A 218 11.47 -25.52 -3.56
N PRO A 219 10.44 -26.27 -4.02
CA PRO A 219 10.32 -26.66 -5.42
C PRO A 219 10.39 -25.45 -6.36
N ALA A 220 10.99 -25.62 -7.53
CA ALA A 220 11.09 -24.59 -8.54
C ALA A 220 9.72 -24.00 -8.89
N GLY A 221 9.61 -22.67 -8.92
CA GLY A 221 8.36 -21.92 -9.12
C GLY A 221 7.56 -21.67 -7.84
N GLN A 222 8.05 -22.10 -6.68
CA GLN A 222 7.43 -21.83 -5.38
C GLN A 222 8.19 -20.78 -4.54
N GLU A 223 9.14 -20.08 -5.12
CA GLU A 223 9.96 -19.08 -4.43
C GLU A 223 9.14 -17.85 -3.97
N MET A 224 7.95 -17.64 -4.56
CA MET A 224 7.00 -16.59 -4.17
C MET A 224 5.93 -17.08 -3.18
N TYR A 225 6.10 -18.28 -2.66
CA TYR A 225 5.26 -18.93 -1.65
C TYR A 225 6.09 -19.24 -0.40
N ASN A 226 5.48 -19.85 0.63
CA ASN A 226 6.18 -20.23 1.85
C ASN A 226 6.82 -19.02 2.58
N ARG A 227 6.09 -17.91 2.63
CA ARG A 227 6.47 -16.76 3.42
C ARG A 227 6.41 -17.11 4.91
N HIS A 228 7.53 -16.95 5.62
CA HIS A 228 7.65 -17.31 7.02
C HIS A 228 8.02 -16.11 7.88
N VAL A 229 7.84 -16.25 9.21
CA VAL A 229 8.25 -15.26 10.21
C VAL A 229 9.57 -15.68 10.82
N TYR A 230 10.51 -14.75 10.87
CA TYR A 230 11.84 -14.89 11.47
C TYR A 230 12.05 -13.80 12.54
N TYR A 231 13.08 -13.97 13.34
CA TYR A 231 13.57 -12.93 14.24
C TYR A 231 14.98 -12.55 13.85
N HIS A 232 15.26 -11.27 13.67
CA HIS A 232 16.59 -10.71 13.40
C HIS A 232 17.09 -9.92 14.59
N GLU A 233 18.31 -10.21 15.03
CA GLU A 233 19.01 -9.44 16.04
C GLU A 233 19.95 -8.46 15.36
N LEU A 234 19.89 -7.16 15.76
CA LEU A 234 20.76 -6.16 15.19
C LEU A 234 22.22 -6.39 15.59
N THR A 235 23.09 -6.36 14.64
CA THR A 235 24.54 -6.46 14.85
C THR A 235 25.27 -5.25 14.29
N ASN A 236 26.47 -4.99 14.80
CA ASN A 236 27.38 -4.04 14.20
C ASN A 236 28.35 -4.71 13.20
N ASP A 237 28.32 -6.03 13.13
CA ASP A 237 29.13 -6.83 12.23
C ASP A 237 28.25 -7.82 11.45
N PRO A 238 28.09 -7.65 10.12
CA PRO A 238 27.24 -8.51 9.31
C PRO A 238 27.77 -9.96 9.21
N GLU A 239 29.02 -10.22 9.55
CA GLU A 239 29.57 -11.58 9.58
C GLU A 239 29.14 -12.34 10.84
N ASP A 240 28.78 -11.63 11.92
CA ASP A 240 28.35 -12.24 13.19
C ASP A 240 26.92 -12.78 13.13
N HIS A 241 26.03 -12.15 12.35
CA HIS A 241 24.63 -12.53 12.23
C HIS A 241 24.13 -12.43 10.78
N PRO A 242 24.57 -13.34 9.90
CA PRO A 242 23.99 -13.38 8.55
C PRO A 242 22.49 -13.72 8.63
N GLU A 243 21.69 -13.18 7.71
CA GLU A 243 20.23 -13.42 7.65
C GLU A 243 19.85 -14.92 7.71
N ASP A 244 20.74 -15.80 7.26
CA ASP A 244 20.51 -17.25 7.25
C ASP A 244 20.58 -17.90 8.63
N SER A 245 21.12 -17.20 9.63
CA SER A 245 21.14 -17.64 11.03
C SER A 245 19.92 -17.21 11.81
N ASP A 246 19.05 -16.38 11.22
CA ASP A 246 17.84 -15.90 11.88
C ASP A 246 16.92 -17.06 12.25
N PRO A 247 16.51 -17.18 13.53
CA PRO A 247 15.62 -18.26 13.95
C PRO A 247 14.24 -18.12 13.32
N LEU A 248 13.75 -19.23 12.78
CA LEU A 248 12.40 -19.36 12.30
C LEU A 248 11.41 -19.36 13.48
N ILE A 249 10.48 -18.42 13.48
CA ILE A 249 9.47 -18.26 14.53
C ILE A 249 8.15 -18.93 14.16
N PHE A 250 7.74 -18.79 12.86
CA PHE A 250 6.44 -19.30 12.43
C PHE A 250 6.41 -19.56 10.92
N GLY A 251 5.61 -20.55 10.51
CA GLY A 251 5.30 -20.82 9.10
C GLY A 251 5.67 -22.22 8.62
N GLN A 252 6.60 -22.91 9.31
CA GLN A 252 7.01 -24.26 8.88
C GLN A 252 5.84 -25.25 8.87
N GLY A 253 5.70 -25.97 7.74
CA GLY A 253 4.67 -26.99 7.56
C GLY A 253 3.26 -26.45 7.37
N ARG A 254 3.10 -25.16 7.16
CA ARG A 254 1.84 -24.53 6.82
C ARG A 254 1.59 -24.53 5.31
N ASP A 255 0.40 -24.06 4.93
CA ASP A 255 0.06 -23.88 3.52
C ASP A 255 1.06 -22.91 2.86
N PRO A 256 1.67 -23.26 1.72
CA PRO A 256 2.56 -22.36 1.00
C PRO A 256 1.96 -21.00 0.65
N GLU A 257 0.65 -20.90 0.49
CA GLU A 257 -0.07 -19.67 0.16
C GLU A 257 -0.40 -18.81 1.40
N ASP A 258 -0.11 -19.29 2.61
CA ASP A 258 -0.30 -18.50 3.84
C ASP A 258 0.54 -17.22 3.80
N TRP A 259 -0.10 -16.09 4.13
CA TRP A 259 0.52 -14.78 4.14
C TRP A 259 0.60 -14.21 5.56
N PRO A 260 1.62 -14.55 6.35
CA PRO A 260 1.79 -14.05 7.70
C PRO A 260 2.23 -12.60 7.75
N GLY A 261 1.68 -11.86 8.72
CA GLY A 261 2.14 -10.55 9.16
C GLY A 261 2.38 -10.58 10.68
N VAL A 262 3.13 -9.62 11.20
CA VAL A 262 3.52 -9.55 12.61
C VAL A 262 3.27 -8.16 13.20
N SER A 263 2.84 -8.12 14.46
CA SER A 263 2.80 -6.91 15.28
C SER A 263 3.15 -7.25 16.74
N LEU A 264 3.74 -6.29 17.45
CA LEU A 264 4.12 -6.46 18.85
C LEU A 264 3.23 -5.58 19.73
N SER A 265 2.82 -6.10 20.91
CA SER A 265 2.07 -5.31 21.88
C SER A 265 2.87 -4.10 22.38
N ASN A 266 2.15 -3.09 22.88
CA ASN A 266 2.75 -1.85 23.40
C ASN A 266 3.76 -2.05 24.54
N ASP A 267 3.69 -3.17 25.27
CA ASP A 267 4.62 -3.55 26.32
C ASP A 267 5.74 -4.51 25.85
N GLY A 268 5.74 -4.85 24.56
CA GLY A 268 6.73 -5.73 23.94
C GLY A 268 6.67 -7.20 24.40
N ARG A 269 5.59 -7.58 25.09
CA ARG A 269 5.44 -8.95 25.59
C ARG A 269 4.82 -9.90 24.56
N TRP A 270 3.80 -9.45 23.84
CA TRP A 270 2.99 -10.31 23.01
C TRP A 270 3.27 -10.06 21.51
N LEU A 271 3.70 -11.08 20.81
CA LEU A 271 3.75 -11.08 19.36
C LEU A 271 2.43 -11.62 18.82
N LEU A 272 1.72 -10.81 18.06
CA LEU A 272 0.55 -11.20 17.28
C LEU A 272 0.97 -11.52 15.86
N ILE A 273 0.60 -12.70 15.38
CA ILE A 273 0.82 -13.13 14.01
C ILE A 273 -0.54 -13.24 13.34
N THR A 274 -0.77 -12.43 12.32
CA THR A 274 -1.98 -12.46 11.48
C THR A 274 -1.66 -13.21 10.20
N VAL A 275 -2.38 -14.30 9.90
CA VAL A 275 -2.16 -15.10 8.69
C VAL A 275 -3.34 -14.90 7.75
N GLU A 276 -3.10 -14.25 6.62
CA GLU A 276 -4.09 -14.15 5.56
C GLU A 276 -4.09 -15.41 4.71
N GLN A 277 -5.29 -15.93 4.44
CA GLN A 277 -5.54 -17.10 3.60
C GLN A 277 -6.53 -16.72 2.49
N GLY A 278 -6.00 -16.17 1.40
CA GLY A 278 -6.78 -15.55 0.34
C GLY A 278 -7.54 -14.30 0.83
N TRP A 279 -8.68 -14.01 0.21
CA TRP A 279 -9.41 -12.74 0.43
C TRP A 279 -10.40 -12.75 1.59
N THR A 280 -10.83 -13.93 2.03
CA THR A 280 -11.99 -14.09 2.91
C THR A 280 -11.67 -14.64 4.28
N LYS A 281 -10.47 -15.15 4.49
CA LYS A 281 -10.07 -15.82 5.72
C LYS A 281 -8.77 -15.24 6.28
N THR A 282 -8.76 -15.01 7.60
CA THR A 282 -7.53 -14.76 8.35
C THR A 282 -7.52 -15.61 9.61
N GLU A 283 -6.34 -15.94 10.11
CA GLU A 283 -6.13 -16.57 11.41
C GLU A 283 -5.22 -15.70 12.27
N LEU A 284 -5.46 -15.69 13.57
CA LEU A 284 -4.62 -15.00 14.55
C LEU A 284 -3.90 -16.02 15.43
N PHE A 285 -2.60 -15.79 15.64
CA PHE A 285 -1.76 -16.53 16.57
C PHE A 285 -1.12 -15.55 17.54
N VAL A 286 -0.97 -15.95 18.78
CA VAL A 286 -0.31 -15.15 19.83
C VAL A 286 0.85 -15.94 20.41
N MET A 287 1.97 -15.26 20.65
CA MET A 287 3.17 -15.78 21.26
C MET A 287 3.58 -14.85 22.41
N ASP A 288 3.92 -15.38 23.58
CA ASP A 288 4.63 -14.60 24.61
C ASP A 288 6.10 -14.46 24.17
N ALA A 289 6.44 -13.30 23.60
CA ALA A 289 7.77 -13.04 23.07
C ALA A 289 8.85 -12.92 24.15
N LYS A 290 8.47 -12.60 25.41
CA LYS A 290 9.40 -12.57 26.54
C LYS A 290 9.70 -13.97 27.09
N ALA A 291 8.69 -14.83 27.11
CA ALA A 291 8.83 -16.22 27.54
C ALA A 291 9.21 -17.16 26.38
N ASN A 292 9.26 -16.65 25.16
CA ASN A 292 9.53 -17.38 23.92
C ASN A 292 8.66 -18.65 23.77
N THR A 293 7.35 -18.51 24.03
CA THR A 293 6.41 -19.63 23.89
C THR A 293 6.11 -19.90 22.42
N PRO A 294 5.74 -21.13 22.05
CA PRO A 294 5.26 -21.37 20.68
C PRO A 294 4.02 -20.53 20.37
N PRO A 295 3.88 -20.03 19.12
CA PRO A 295 2.67 -19.33 18.68
C PRO A 295 1.42 -20.22 18.80
N THR A 296 0.41 -19.72 19.48
CA THR A 296 -0.86 -20.42 19.71
C THR A 296 -1.97 -19.77 18.90
N ARG A 297 -2.72 -20.58 18.11
CA ARG A 297 -3.88 -20.08 17.36
C ARG A 297 -5.01 -19.74 18.31
N ILE A 298 -5.58 -18.55 18.14
CA ILE A 298 -6.69 -18.05 18.96
C ILE A 298 -8.02 -17.98 18.20
N THR A 299 -8.00 -18.06 16.86
CA THR A 299 -9.19 -18.03 16.01
C THR A 299 -9.75 -19.42 15.71
N THR A 300 -11.02 -19.47 15.26
CA THR A 300 -11.76 -20.71 15.06
C THR A 300 -11.31 -21.56 13.87
N GLY A 301 -10.51 -21.00 12.95
CA GLY A 301 -10.13 -21.63 11.68
C GLY A 301 -11.25 -21.64 10.62
N LYS A 302 -12.41 -21.03 10.93
CA LYS A 302 -13.53 -20.85 9.98
C LYS A 302 -13.22 -19.74 8.97
N ASN A 303 -14.05 -19.66 7.92
CA ASN A 303 -13.89 -18.66 6.86
C ASN A 303 -14.42 -17.29 7.29
N PHE A 304 -13.69 -16.64 8.19
CA PHE A 304 -13.92 -15.28 8.65
C PHE A 304 -12.63 -14.48 8.60
N ARG A 305 -12.77 -13.17 8.51
CA ARG A 305 -11.65 -12.25 8.64
C ARG A 305 -11.50 -11.80 10.09
N TYR A 306 -10.26 -11.80 10.56
CA TYR A 306 -9.89 -11.28 11.87
C TYR A 306 -8.67 -10.37 11.69
N ASN A 307 -8.73 -9.20 12.28
CA ASN A 307 -7.59 -8.31 12.45
C ASN A 307 -7.47 -7.96 13.92
N GLY A 308 -6.28 -8.00 14.49
CA GLY A 308 -6.07 -7.84 15.91
C GLY A 308 -5.00 -6.83 16.26
N GLU A 309 -5.14 -6.23 17.44
CA GLU A 309 -4.12 -5.42 18.09
C GLU A 309 -4.07 -5.75 19.59
N ILE A 310 -2.88 -5.84 20.14
CA ILE A 310 -2.70 -6.12 21.58
C ILE A 310 -2.23 -4.84 22.28
N TYR A 311 -3.05 -4.37 23.20
CA TYR A 311 -2.76 -3.20 24.01
C TYR A 311 -3.13 -3.43 25.48
N ASN A 312 -2.19 -3.13 26.41
CA ASN A 312 -2.38 -3.29 27.85
C ASN A 312 -2.91 -4.66 28.26
N GLY A 313 -2.39 -5.73 27.64
CA GLY A 313 -2.77 -7.11 27.95
C GLY A 313 -4.12 -7.55 27.41
N LYS A 314 -4.82 -6.72 26.62
CA LYS A 314 -6.06 -7.06 25.93
C LYS A 314 -5.82 -7.18 24.42
N ILE A 315 -6.53 -8.09 23.78
CA ILE A 315 -6.56 -8.20 22.32
C ILE A 315 -7.87 -7.58 21.85
N PHE A 316 -7.79 -6.54 21.03
CA PHE A 316 -8.91 -5.95 20.31
C PHE A 316 -8.99 -6.57 18.93
N ILE A 317 -10.11 -7.20 18.59
CA ILE A 317 -10.24 -8.03 17.38
C ILE A 317 -11.39 -7.49 16.53
N THR A 318 -11.05 -6.90 15.39
CA THR A 318 -12.04 -6.57 14.36
C THR A 318 -12.33 -7.81 13.53
N THR A 319 -13.61 -8.18 13.39
CA THR A 319 -14.00 -9.40 12.69
C THR A 319 -15.37 -9.30 12.04
N ASN A 320 -15.56 -10.05 10.94
CA ASN A 320 -16.87 -10.29 10.32
C ASN A 320 -17.54 -11.61 10.80
N GLU A 321 -16.98 -12.28 11.81
CA GLU A 321 -17.61 -13.46 12.41
C GLU A 321 -19.00 -13.09 12.93
N ASP A 322 -20.04 -13.69 12.34
CA ASP A 322 -21.47 -13.44 12.61
C ASP A 322 -21.87 -11.94 12.55
N ALA A 323 -21.08 -11.12 11.87
CA ALA A 323 -21.25 -9.67 11.74
C ALA A 323 -20.71 -9.20 10.35
N PRO A 324 -21.46 -9.36 9.25
CA PRO A 324 -20.95 -9.09 7.90
C PRO A 324 -20.47 -7.64 7.66
N ARG A 325 -20.87 -6.70 8.52
CA ARG A 325 -20.38 -5.30 8.50
C ARG A 325 -19.30 -5.04 9.54
N TYR A 326 -18.72 -6.10 10.09
CA TYR A 326 -17.71 -6.12 11.12
C TYR A 326 -18.15 -5.58 12.49
N ARG A 327 -17.48 -6.07 13.50
CA ARG A 327 -17.60 -5.68 14.91
C ARG A 327 -16.21 -5.76 15.57
N VAL A 328 -16.07 -5.19 16.77
CA VAL A 328 -14.88 -5.35 17.59
C VAL A 328 -15.22 -6.26 18.77
N LEU A 329 -14.44 -7.33 18.93
CA LEU A 329 -14.41 -8.19 20.09
C LEU A 329 -13.18 -7.88 20.93
N VAL A 330 -13.23 -8.17 22.22
CA VAL A 330 -12.10 -8.02 23.14
C VAL A 330 -11.91 -9.28 23.96
N ALA A 331 -10.62 -9.67 24.16
CA ALA A 331 -10.22 -10.76 25.03
C ALA A 331 -8.95 -10.38 25.80
N GLU A 332 -8.66 -11.11 26.88
CA GLU A 332 -7.38 -10.97 27.60
C GLU A 332 -6.27 -11.71 26.84
N ALA A 333 -5.11 -11.10 26.72
CA ALA A 333 -4.00 -11.64 25.92
C ALA A 333 -3.43 -12.98 26.44
N GLY A 334 -3.75 -13.42 27.62
CA GLY A 334 -3.40 -14.74 28.18
C GLY A 334 -4.57 -15.73 28.22
N ASN A 335 -5.76 -15.34 27.82
CA ASN A 335 -6.96 -16.16 27.79
C ASN A 335 -7.51 -16.24 26.36
N TYR A 336 -7.17 -17.32 25.66
CA TYR A 336 -7.43 -17.47 24.22
C TYR A 336 -8.73 -18.20 23.92
N GLU A 337 -9.44 -18.71 24.94
CA GLU A 337 -10.69 -19.45 24.75
C GLU A 337 -11.73 -18.53 24.09
N ARG A 338 -12.31 -18.99 22.97
CA ARG A 338 -13.26 -18.18 22.18
C ARG A 338 -14.46 -17.71 23.01
N GLU A 339 -14.89 -18.50 23.96
CA GLU A 339 -16.00 -18.20 24.88
C GLU A 339 -15.71 -17.04 25.84
N SER A 340 -14.43 -16.71 26.05
CA SER A 340 -14.01 -15.56 26.85
C SER A 340 -14.11 -14.21 26.12
N TRP A 341 -14.24 -14.24 24.79
CA TRP A 341 -14.29 -13.02 23.99
C TRP A 341 -15.62 -12.29 24.18
N LYS A 342 -15.56 -11.01 24.39
CA LYS A 342 -16.74 -10.15 24.62
C LYS A 342 -16.89 -9.20 23.44
N GLU A 343 -18.14 -8.94 23.04
CA GLU A 343 -18.43 -7.89 22.08
C GLU A 343 -18.18 -6.52 22.76
N LEU A 344 -17.35 -5.69 22.12
CA LEU A 344 -16.98 -4.38 22.57
C LEU A 344 -17.68 -3.28 21.77
N ILE A 345 -17.61 -3.38 20.44
CA ILE A 345 -18.31 -2.49 19.50
C ILE A 345 -19.12 -3.38 18.57
N PRO A 346 -20.46 -3.35 18.64
CA PRO A 346 -21.34 -4.15 17.77
C PRO A 346 -21.28 -3.64 16.32
N GLN A 347 -21.67 -4.49 15.38
CA GLN A 347 -21.83 -4.05 14.00
C GLN A 347 -22.93 -2.99 13.91
N SER A 348 -22.80 -2.10 12.93
CA SER A 348 -23.75 -1.02 12.64
C SER A 348 -24.23 -1.08 11.19
N ASP A 349 -25.03 -0.08 10.77
CA ASP A 349 -25.40 0.06 9.36
C ASP A 349 -24.22 0.49 8.47
N ALA A 350 -23.19 1.11 9.03
CA ALA A 350 -21.94 1.38 8.37
C ALA A 350 -21.01 0.15 8.42
N VAL A 351 -20.22 -0.06 7.37
CA VAL A 351 -19.23 -1.13 7.31
C VAL A 351 -17.94 -0.65 7.99
N MET A 352 -17.52 -1.33 9.04
CA MET A 352 -16.25 -1.03 9.70
C MET A 352 -15.08 -1.48 8.79
N GLN A 353 -14.17 -0.58 8.47
CA GLN A 353 -12.96 -0.84 7.70
C GLN A 353 -11.80 -1.31 8.59
N GLY A 354 -11.73 -0.80 9.83
CA GLY A 354 -10.74 -1.17 10.81
C GLY A 354 -10.94 -0.45 12.14
N ALA A 355 -10.24 -0.93 13.16
CA ALA A 355 -10.14 -0.26 14.46
C ALA A 355 -8.72 -0.41 15.00
N ALA A 356 -8.21 0.64 15.67
CA ALA A 356 -6.88 0.67 16.26
C ALA A 356 -6.88 1.47 17.57
N VAL A 357 -5.91 1.18 18.45
CA VAL A 357 -5.76 1.91 19.73
C VAL A 357 -4.76 3.05 19.57
N TRP A 358 -5.24 4.28 19.56
CA TRP A 358 -4.44 5.49 19.50
C TRP A 358 -4.76 6.43 20.65
N GLY A 359 -3.73 6.95 21.32
CA GLY A 359 -3.89 7.80 22.50
C GLY A 359 -4.71 7.17 23.63
N GLY A 360 -4.64 5.85 23.78
CA GLY A 360 -5.43 5.12 24.76
C GLY A 360 -6.94 5.07 24.49
N LYS A 361 -7.35 5.31 23.24
CA LYS A 361 -8.75 5.23 22.77
C LYS A 361 -8.82 4.34 21.53
N LEU A 362 -9.99 3.72 21.29
CA LEU A 362 -10.26 3.03 20.03
C LEU A 362 -10.70 4.05 18.98
N PHE A 363 -9.94 4.10 17.91
CA PHE A 363 -10.27 4.82 16.69
C PHE A 363 -10.80 3.82 15.68
N ALA A 364 -12.02 4.03 15.17
CA ALA A 364 -12.66 3.14 14.23
C ALA A 364 -13.02 3.89 12.95
N GLU A 365 -12.63 3.32 11.82
CA GLU A 365 -12.94 3.80 10.48
C GLU A 365 -14.09 3.00 9.91
N TYR A 366 -15.10 3.72 9.38
CA TYR A 366 -16.28 3.14 8.76
C TYR A 366 -16.48 3.70 7.36
N GLU A 367 -17.18 2.94 6.55
CA GLU A 367 -17.72 3.38 5.28
C GLU A 367 -19.24 3.23 5.29
N GLN A 368 -19.91 4.31 4.96
CA GLN A 368 -21.36 4.33 4.79
C GLN A 368 -21.73 5.22 3.61
N ASN A 369 -22.60 4.72 2.73
CA ASN A 369 -23.07 5.48 1.58
C ASN A 369 -21.89 6.03 0.73
N ALA A 370 -20.90 5.18 0.44
CA ALA A 370 -19.70 5.51 -0.32
C ALA A 370 -18.91 6.73 0.23
N SER A 371 -18.92 6.94 1.54
CA SER A 371 -18.11 7.94 2.22
C SER A 371 -17.60 7.44 3.56
N SER A 372 -16.41 7.90 3.96
CA SER A 372 -15.80 7.51 5.23
C SER A 372 -16.42 8.23 6.41
N GLN A 373 -16.42 7.55 7.56
CA GLN A 373 -16.74 8.10 8.88
C GLN A 373 -15.65 7.65 9.85
N LEU A 374 -15.21 8.55 10.73
CA LEU A 374 -14.23 8.26 11.75
C LEU A 374 -14.86 8.43 13.12
N LYS A 375 -14.77 7.41 13.98
CA LYS A 375 -15.41 7.38 15.30
C LYS A 375 -14.40 7.03 16.39
N LEU A 376 -14.60 7.63 17.55
CA LEU A 376 -13.82 7.38 18.76
C LEU A 376 -14.65 6.67 19.80
N PHE A 377 -14.03 5.69 20.46
CA PHE A 377 -14.58 4.97 21.60
C PHE A 377 -13.54 4.91 22.71
N ASP A 378 -13.99 4.76 23.97
CA ASP A 378 -13.09 4.34 25.03
C ASP A 378 -12.73 2.85 24.90
N LEU A 379 -11.83 2.38 25.75
CA LEU A 379 -11.40 0.96 25.75
C LEU A 379 -12.45 -0.01 26.29
N GLU A 380 -13.57 0.50 26.80
CA GLU A 380 -14.76 -0.22 27.23
C GLU A 380 -15.88 -0.22 26.15
N GLY A 381 -15.63 0.40 24.99
CA GLY A 381 -16.54 0.41 23.83
C GLY A 381 -17.60 1.51 23.87
N LYS A 382 -17.55 2.45 24.82
CA LYS A 382 -18.45 3.59 24.88
C LYS A 382 -18.04 4.63 23.82
N ALA A 383 -18.99 5.05 22.99
CA ALA A 383 -18.75 6.09 22.00
C ALA A 383 -18.38 7.43 22.66
N LEU A 384 -17.31 8.05 22.18
CA LEU A 384 -16.80 9.34 22.64
C LEU A 384 -17.16 10.47 21.64
N GLY A 385 -17.47 10.12 20.39
CA GLY A 385 -17.86 11.06 19.35
C GLY A 385 -17.26 10.72 17.99
N ASP A 386 -17.61 11.54 17.02
CA ASP A 386 -17.12 11.41 15.63
C ASP A 386 -16.03 12.45 15.37
N VAL A 387 -15.04 12.07 14.55
CA VAL A 387 -14.07 13.01 14.00
C VAL A 387 -14.68 13.63 12.73
N ALA A 388 -14.90 14.94 12.76
CA ALA A 388 -15.50 15.65 11.64
C ALA A 388 -14.56 15.63 10.42
N LEU A 389 -15.07 15.16 9.27
CA LEU A 389 -14.36 15.22 7.99
C LEU A 389 -14.67 16.54 7.26
N PRO A 390 -13.77 17.02 6.39
CA PRO A 390 -13.92 18.30 5.69
C PRO A 390 -15.14 18.36 4.75
N ALA A 391 -15.54 17.23 4.18
CA ALA A 391 -16.64 17.09 3.24
C ALA A 391 -17.03 15.62 3.08
N ILE A 392 -18.03 15.34 2.20
CA ILE A 392 -18.25 13.99 1.67
C ILE A 392 -17.00 13.55 0.91
N GLY A 393 -16.39 12.44 1.31
CA GLY A 393 -15.16 11.96 0.69
C GLY A 393 -14.64 10.70 1.36
N THR A 394 -13.39 10.37 1.06
CA THR A 394 -12.73 9.13 1.49
C THR A 394 -11.50 9.42 2.32
N VAL A 395 -11.40 8.75 3.47
CA VAL A 395 -10.16 8.56 4.21
C VAL A 395 -9.45 7.33 3.62
N TYR A 396 -8.18 7.46 3.23
CA TYR A 396 -7.44 6.37 2.56
C TYR A 396 -6.11 6.03 3.25
N GLY A 397 -5.89 6.58 4.40
CA GLY A 397 -4.74 6.28 5.25
C GLY A 397 -4.86 7.05 6.55
N SER A 398 -4.77 6.35 7.64
CA SER A 398 -4.82 6.92 8.96
C SER A 398 -3.67 6.37 9.81
N GLY A 399 -3.19 7.15 10.75
CA GLY A 399 -2.08 6.78 11.62
C GLY A 399 -2.13 7.53 12.93
N GLY A 400 -1.85 6.81 13.98
CA GLY A 400 -1.70 7.32 15.32
C GLY A 400 -0.77 6.42 16.10
N ARG A 401 -0.61 6.69 17.37
CA ARG A 401 0.18 5.87 18.26
C ARG A 401 -0.51 5.77 19.61
N TRP A 402 -0.40 4.64 20.25
CA TRP A 402 -1.06 4.38 21.55
C TRP A 402 -0.67 5.36 22.66
N ASP A 403 0.54 5.96 22.60
CA ASP A 403 1.10 6.91 23.58
C ASP A 403 1.11 8.38 23.11
N ARG A 404 0.43 8.70 21.98
CA ARG A 404 0.38 10.05 21.43
C ARG A 404 -1.07 10.56 21.40
N ASP A 405 -1.24 11.86 21.66
CA ASP A 405 -2.54 12.52 21.68
C ASP A 405 -2.95 13.09 20.33
N GLU A 406 -2.47 12.49 19.24
CA GLU A 406 -2.75 12.96 17.88
C GLU A 406 -2.92 11.80 16.90
N ILE A 407 -3.80 12.01 15.97
CA ILE A 407 -4.11 11.10 14.87
C ILE A 407 -3.96 11.88 13.57
N PHE A 408 -3.37 11.25 12.56
CA PHE A 408 -3.30 11.78 11.23
C PHE A 408 -4.15 10.93 10.29
N TYR A 409 -4.82 11.58 9.36
CA TYR A 409 -5.55 10.86 8.31
C TYR A 409 -5.43 11.60 6.98
N ALA A 410 -5.30 10.82 5.91
CA ALA A 410 -5.32 11.30 4.54
C ALA A 410 -6.75 11.33 4.04
N PHE A 411 -7.18 12.47 3.51
CA PHE A 411 -8.53 12.70 3.01
C PHE A 411 -8.49 13.22 1.58
N GLN A 412 -9.40 12.73 0.77
CA GLN A 412 -9.66 13.23 -0.58
C GLN A 412 -11.14 13.19 -0.93
N SER A 413 -11.53 13.99 -1.89
CA SER A 413 -12.84 13.95 -2.54
C SER A 413 -12.73 14.36 -4.01
N TYR A 414 -13.83 14.38 -4.73
CA TYR A 414 -13.82 14.90 -6.11
C TYR A 414 -13.42 16.38 -6.21
N MET A 415 -13.49 17.13 -5.11
CA MET A 415 -13.17 18.55 -5.05
C MET A 415 -11.87 18.85 -4.30
N PHE A 416 -11.48 17.98 -3.38
CA PHE A 416 -10.30 18.18 -2.54
C PHE A 416 -9.15 17.30 -3.04
N ALA A 417 -8.05 17.95 -3.41
CA ALA A 417 -6.80 17.23 -3.62
C ALA A 417 -6.37 16.49 -2.34
N PRO A 418 -5.57 15.41 -2.46
CA PRO A 418 -5.05 14.69 -1.32
C PRO A 418 -4.50 15.60 -0.24
N SER A 419 -5.05 15.51 0.96
CA SER A 419 -4.74 16.37 2.09
C SER A 419 -4.61 15.56 3.36
N ILE A 420 -3.64 15.90 4.19
CA ILE A 420 -3.39 15.24 5.47
C ILE A 420 -3.90 16.14 6.59
N TYR A 421 -4.78 15.60 7.39
CA TYR A 421 -5.35 16.26 8.56
C TYR A 421 -4.78 15.67 9.84
N ARG A 422 -4.64 16.51 10.84
CA ARG A 422 -4.30 16.14 12.22
C ARG A 422 -5.53 16.35 13.10
N TYR A 423 -5.89 15.33 13.85
CA TYR A 423 -6.89 15.40 14.91
C TYR A 423 -6.21 15.34 16.26
N ASP A 424 -6.47 16.31 17.13
CA ASP A 424 -5.95 16.38 18.49
C ASP A 424 -6.94 15.72 19.45
N LEU A 425 -6.51 14.62 20.10
CA LEU A 425 -7.34 13.82 21.00
C LEU A 425 -7.69 14.53 22.33
N LYS A 426 -6.96 15.60 22.69
CA LYS A 426 -7.22 16.40 23.89
C LYS A 426 -8.26 17.46 23.67
N THR A 427 -8.13 18.18 22.54
CA THR A 427 -9.01 19.30 22.23
C THR A 427 -10.22 18.90 21.39
N GLY A 428 -10.13 17.78 20.66
CA GLY A 428 -11.14 17.36 19.69
C GLY A 428 -11.10 18.15 18.39
N GLU A 429 -10.04 18.91 18.15
CA GLU A 429 -9.93 19.78 16.98
C GLU A 429 -9.22 19.08 15.82
N THR A 430 -9.78 19.26 14.61
CA THR A 430 -9.15 18.87 13.35
C THR A 430 -8.46 20.07 12.73
N SER A 431 -7.23 19.89 12.27
CA SER A 431 -6.47 20.91 11.54
C SER A 431 -5.82 20.31 10.29
N LEU A 432 -5.71 21.12 9.24
CA LEU A 432 -4.94 20.74 8.06
C LEU A 432 -3.44 20.73 8.43
N TRP A 433 -2.79 19.57 8.31
CA TRP A 433 -1.34 19.47 8.53
C TRP A 433 -0.55 19.80 7.27
N THR A 434 -0.97 19.22 6.13
CA THR A 434 -0.38 19.48 4.82
C THR A 434 -1.33 19.06 3.70
N LYS A 435 -1.12 19.57 2.51
CA LYS A 435 -1.87 19.16 1.31
C LYS A 435 -0.96 19.15 0.10
N VAL A 436 -1.38 18.41 -0.92
CA VAL A 436 -0.79 18.50 -2.25
C VAL A 436 -1.28 19.78 -2.91
N ASP A 437 -0.37 20.56 -3.47
CA ASP A 437 -0.73 21.78 -4.20
C ASP A 437 -1.20 21.44 -5.61
N ALA A 438 -2.45 21.80 -5.92
CA ALA A 438 -3.10 21.56 -7.21
C ALA A 438 -3.61 22.88 -7.80
N PRO A 439 -2.74 23.78 -8.22
CA PRO A 439 -3.09 25.17 -8.58
C PRO A 439 -4.04 25.27 -9.79
N SER A 440 -4.13 24.23 -10.61
CA SER A 440 -5.02 24.20 -11.78
C SER A 440 -6.46 23.76 -11.45
N ILE A 441 -6.77 23.49 -10.17
CA ILE A 441 -8.10 23.06 -9.71
C ILE A 441 -8.57 24.04 -8.64
N ASP A 442 -9.68 24.72 -8.92
CA ASP A 442 -10.38 25.56 -7.94
C ASP A 442 -11.51 24.76 -7.29
N PRO A 443 -11.37 24.29 -6.04
CA PRO A 443 -12.43 23.52 -5.38
C PRO A 443 -13.73 24.34 -5.20
N ALA A 444 -13.64 25.65 -5.11
CA ALA A 444 -14.81 26.51 -4.91
C ALA A 444 -15.72 26.62 -6.16
N ALA A 445 -15.20 26.19 -7.33
CA ALA A 445 -15.99 26.17 -8.56
C ALA A 445 -16.94 24.96 -8.68
N TYR A 446 -16.88 24.03 -7.72
CA TYR A 446 -17.62 22.77 -7.78
C TYR A 446 -18.30 22.48 -6.44
N GLU A 447 -19.33 21.64 -6.50
CA GLU A 447 -19.97 21.05 -5.32
C GLU A 447 -20.18 19.55 -5.54
N VAL A 448 -20.19 18.77 -4.45
CA VAL A 448 -20.38 17.32 -4.48
C VAL A 448 -21.74 17.00 -3.89
N HIS A 449 -22.54 16.27 -4.65
CA HIS A 449 -23.83 15.75 -4.21
C HIS A 449 -23.81 14.23 -4.20
N GLN A 450 -24.53 13.64 -3.26
CA GLN A 450 -24.80 12.21 -3.24
C GLN A 450 -26.24 11.98 -3.73
N GLU A 451 -26.35 11.23 -4.83
CA GLU A 451 -27.65 10.91 -5.43
C GLU A 451 -27.95 9.41 -5.29
N TRP A 452 -29.23 9.10 -5.10
CA TRP A 452 -29.70 7.75 -4.94
C TRP A 452 -30.60 7.32 -6.08
N PHE A 453 -30.41 6.12 -6.59
CA PHE A 453 -31.28 5.52 -7.60
C PHE A 453 -31.51 4.03 -7.29
N GLN A 454 -32.53 3.44 -7.91
CA GLN A 454 -32.79 2.01 -7.81
C GLN A 454 -32.16 1.27 -9.00
N SER A 455 -31.47 0.19 -8.71
CA SER A 455 -31.02 -0.79 -9.71
C SER A 455 -32.20 -1.63 -10.23
N LYS A 456 -31.97 -2.41 -11.31
CA LYS A 456 -33.02 -3.26 -11.92
C LYS A 456 -33.56 -4.33 -10.97
N ASP A 457 -32.78 -4.77 -10.00
CA ASP A 457 -33.15 -5.72 -8.97
C ASP A 457 -33.82 -5.11 -7.72
N GLY A 458 -34.05 -3.78 -7.74
CA GLY A 458 -34.64 -3.03 -6.64
C GLY A 458 -33.64 -2.59 -5.56
N THR A 459 -32.36 -2.94 -5.69
CA THR A 459 -31.31 -2.42 -4.78
C THR A 459 -31.19 -0.92 -4.94
N ARG A 460 -31.20 -0.19 -3.82
CA ARG A 460 -31.07 1.27 -3.78
C ARG A 460 -29.59 1.64 -3.81
#